data_ff0199f32cb83d9149aa3788a66ba8f4
#
_entry.id   ff0199f32cb83d9149aa3788a66ba8f4
#
_cell.length_a   1.000
_cell.length_b   1.000
_cell.length_c   1.000
_cell.angle_alpha   90.00
_cell.angle_beta   90.00
_cell.angle_gamma   90.00
#
_symmetry.space_group_name_H-M   'P 1'
#
loop_
_entity.id
_entity.type
_entity.pdbx_description
1 polymer ?
#
loop_
_entity_poly.entity_id
_entity_poly.type
_entity_poly.pdbx_seq_one_letter_code
_entity_poly.pdbx_strand_id
1 'polypeptide(L)'
;MTWIDSDSKYGDVLKCSEFAFHRDSICLMQGIPGFFTHSKSIRELSEMAGSVWNPDSIAGGFSHLADTIGRGESFFKLWSENEIAKDRSKATAELIAFPLKKKSPFVIICPGGAYMSVASAIEGFPTAKRLNELGYAAFVLKYRVLKHAKAPNPVDDLAQAIRFIIGNAEKLNILPESYGVMGFSAGGHLAACFGTERLGYARYGLPKPGCMILAYPVITMGKHTHRLSQSNFLGRKGASNPELTERWSVEKQATENYPPTFIWQCDRDSAVPIDNSRLMVHALETRHVQVRYETFNSDVHGWGSAEGTAAEGWIDRSVAFMEMQRTIDKGE
;
A
#
# COMPACT_ATOMS: atom_id res chain seq x y z
N MET A 1 22.95 15.22 8.38
CA MET A 1 21.58 14.71 8.44
C MET A 1 20.64 15.90 8.43
N THR A 2 19.87 16.09 7.38
CA THR A 2 18.91 17.21 7.28
C THR A 2 17.72 16.86 8.18
N TRP A 3 17.45 17.72 9.17
CA TRP A 3 16.25 17.55 10.01
C TRP A 3 15.02 17.93 9.18
N ILE A 4 14.09 16.97 8.99
CA ILE A 4 12.82 17.19 8.30
C ILE A 4 11.72 17.17 9.35
N ASP A 5 11.00 18.29 9.45
CA ASP A 5 9.82 18.47 10.31
C ASP A 5 8.61 18.93 9.49
N SER A 6 7.48 19.10 10.13
CA SER A 6 6.24 19.49 9.45
C SER A 6 6.25 20.92 8.89
N ASP A 7 7.17 21.79 9.36
CA ASP A 7 7.34 23.16 8.88
C ASP A 7 8.37 23.24 7.73
N SER A 8 9.07 22.14 7.44
CA SER A 8 9.99 22.04 6.31
C SER A 8 9.24 22.21 4.99
N LYS A 9 9.78 23.07 4.10
CA LYS A 9 9.21 23.23 2.75
C LYS A 9 9.40 21.96 1.95
N TYR A 10 8.33 21.46 1.35
CA TYR A 10 8.36 20.24 0.58
C TYR A 10 9.40 20.23 -0.55
N GLY A 11 9.57 21.39 -1.24
CA GLY A 11 10.60 21.54 -2.26
C GLY A 11 12.03 21.41 -1.72
N ASP A 12 12.27 21.76 -0.45
CA ASP A 12 13.57 21.61 0.18
C ASP A 12 13.80 20.18 0.65
N VAL A 13 12.74 19.49 1.12
CA VAL A 13 12.78 18.04 1.38
C VAL A 13 13.24 17.30 0.12
N LEU A 14 12.64 17.59 -1.04
CA LEU A 14 13.02 16.95 -2.30
C LEU A 14 14.45 17.25 -2.77
N LYS A 15 15.09 18.31 -2.25
CA LYS A 15 16.47 18.69 -2.58
C LYS A 15 17.50 18.11 -1.62
N CYS A 16 17.07 17.46 -0.53
CA CYS A 16 18.00 16.77 0.37
C CYS A 16 18.92 15.84 -0.41
N SER A 17 20.19 15.77 -0.02
CA SER A 17 21.22 14.98 -0.71
C SER A 17 20.83 13.50 -0.81
N GLU A 18 20.18 12.98 0.23
CA GLU A 18 19.71 11.61 0.33
C GLU A 18 18.68 11.29 -0.77
N PHE A 19 17.92 12.28 -1.22
CA PHE A 19 16.85 12.10 -2.21
C PHE A 19 17.23 12.50 -3.64
N ALA A 20 18.47 12.96 -3.86
CA ALA A 20 18.89 13.59 -5.14
C ALA A 20 18.58 12.73 -6.38
N PHE A 21 18.72 11.42 -6.30
CA PHE A 21 18.49 10.48 -7.40
C PHE A 21 17.09 9.84 -7.41
N HIS A 22 16.24 10.15 -6.42
CA HIS A 22 14.96 9.45 -6.20
C HIS A 22 13.75 10.39 -6.09
N ARG A 23 13.89 11.66 -6.53
CA ARG A 23 12.85 12.70 -6.38
C ARG A 23 11.48 12.27 -6.92
N ASP A 24 11.47 11.60 -8.08
CA ASP A 24 10.23 11.13 -8.69
C ASP A 24 9.57 9.97 -7.91
N SER A 25 10.33 9.31 -7.04
CA SER A 25 9.87 8.17 -6.25
C SER A 25 9.33 8.55 -4.88
N ILE A 26 9.71 9.75 -4.40
CA ILE A 26 9.34 10.24 -3.06
C ILE A 26 8.32 11.38 -3.08
N CYS A 27 7.77 11.73 -4.25
CA CYS A 27 6.76 12.79 -4.34
C CYS A 27 5.49 12.41 -3.56
N LEU A 28 4.82 13.44 -3.00
CA LEU A 28 3.59 13.25 -2.19
C LEU A 28 2.53 12.46 -2.91
N MET A 29 2.32 12.79 -4.18
CA MET A 29 1.42 12.07 -5.08
C MET A 29 2.07 11.92 -6.44
N GLN A 30 2.57 10.74 -6.72
CA GLN A 30 3.22 10.42 -7.98
C GLN A 30 2.25 10.57 -9.16
N GLY A 31 2.73 11.17 -10.26
CA GLY A 31 1.93 11.41 -11.45
C GLY A 31 1.13 12.71 -11.45
N ILE A 32 1.13 13.48 -10.36
CA ILE A 32 0.55 14.82 -10.30
C ILE A 32 1.71 15.84 -10.31
N PRO A 33 1.74 16.80 -11.26
CA PRO A 33 2.80 17.82 -11.30
C PRO A 33 2.85 18.61 -10.00
N GLY A 34 3.98 18.50 -9.27
CA GLY A 34 4.17 19.10 -7.96
C GLY A 34 4.42 20.62 -7.94
N PHE A 35 4.14 21.33 -9.03
CA PHE A 35 4.47 22.75 -9.20
C PHE A 35 3.92 23.66 -8.08
N PHE A 36 2.73 23.35 -7.56
CA PHE A 36 2.07 24.19 -6.54
C PHE A 36 2.46 23.82 -5.10
N THR A 37 3.21 22.76 -4.91
CA THR A 37 3.48 22.20 -3.58
C THR A 37 4.88 22.51 -3.05
N HIS A 38 5.83 22.84 -3.91
CA HIS A 38 7.25 22.98 -3.54
C HIS A 38 7.53 24.15 -2.58
N SER A 39 6.76 25.24 -2.66
CA SER A 39 6.91 26.41 -1.78
C SER A 39 6.18 26.25 -0.43
N LYS A 40 5.35 25.22 -0.30
CA LYS A 40 4.55 24.95 0.88
C LYS A 40 5.26 24.04 1.86
N SER A 41 5.04 24.26 3.15
CA SER A 41 5.48 23.30 4.17
C SER A 41 4.61 22.03 4.13
N ILE A 42 5.11 20.96 4.73
CA ILE A 42 4.33 19.69 4.89
C ILE A 42 3.03 19.98 5.65
N ARG A 43 3.08 20.84 6.67
CA ARG A 43 1.92 21.30 7.44
C ARG A 43 0.89 22.02 6.56
N GLU A 44 1.32 23.04 5.78
CA GLU A 44 0.44 23.75 4.84
C GLU A 44 -0.21 22.81 3.82
N LEU A 45 0.53 21.79 3.35
CA LEU A 45 -0.01 20.77 2.41
C LEU A 45 -1.07 19.89 3.08
N SER A 46 -0.88 19.51 4.34
CA SER A 46 -1.89 18.78 5.12
C SER A 46 -3.14 19.64 5.33
N GLU A 47 -2.98 20.92 5.68
CA GLU A 47 -4.09 21.87 5.88
C GLU A 47 -4.89 22.05 4.58
N MET A 48 -4.23 22.19 3.44
CA MET A 48 -4.88 22.28 2.12
C MET A 48 -5.68 21.02 1.78
N ALA A 49 -5.29 19.88 2.31
CA ALA A 49 -6.02 18.62 2.19
C ALA A 49 -7.09 18.44 3.29
N GLY A 50 -7.42 19.51 4.05
CA GLY A 50 -8.40 19.47 5.13
C GLY A 50 -7.88 18.84 6.42
N SER A 51 -6.57 18.84 6.65
CA SER A 51 -5.91 18.25 7.82
C SER A 51 -6.23 16.77 8.03
N VAL A 52 -6.48 16.07 6.92
CA VAL A 52 -6.83 14.64 6.93
C VAL A 52 -5.64 13.78 7.36
N TRP A 53 -4.42 14.21 7.04
CA TRP A 53 -3.19 13.49 7.35
C TRP A 53 -2.33 14.26 8.33
N ASN A 54 -1.78 13.57 9.31
CA ASN A 54 -0.92 14.17 10.31
C ASN A 54 0.42 14.63 9.66
N PRO A 55 0.75 15.94 9.69
CA PRO A 55 1.94 16.47 9.03
C PRO A 55 3.25 16.01 9.70
N ASP A 56 3.24 15.78 11.02
CA ASP A 56 4.43 15.32 11.74
C ASP A 56 4.72 13.85 11.41
N SER A 57 3.69 13.04 11.17
CA SER A 57 3.85 11.65 10.70
C SER A 57 4.45 11.62 9.29
N ILE A 58 4.00 12.50 8.38
CA ILE A 58 4.58 12.61 7.03
C ILE A 58 6.06 13.02 7.11
N ALA A 59 6.38 14.05 7.88
CA ALA A 59 7.75 14.52 8.09
C ALA A 59 8.62 13.43 8.71
N GLY A 60 8.10 12.73 9.73
CA GLY A 60 8.76 11.58 10.35
C GLY A 60 9.01 10.44 9.37
N GLY A 61 8.10 10.19 8.43
CA GLY A 61 8.26 9.22 7.35
C GLY A 61 9.41 9.57 6.40
N PHE A 62 9.53 10.84 5.99
CA PHE A 62 10.66 11.33 5.18
C PHE A 62 11.99 11.23 5.94
N SER A 63 12.03 11.66 7.21
CA SER A 63 13.22 11.55 8.05
C SER A 63 13.68 10.11 8.18
N HIS A 64 12.74 9.19 8.41
CA HIS A 64 13.03 7.75 8.51
C HIS A 64 13.56 7.17 7.19
N LEU A 65 13.02 7.62 6.05
CA LEU A 65 13.55 7.22 4.73
C LEU A 65 14.98 7.74 4.53
N ALA A 66 15.25 9.02 4.85
CA ALA A 66 16.60 9.58 4.74
C ALA A 66 17.61 8.81 5.59
N ASP A 67 17.26 8.50 6.83
CA ASP A 67 18.07 7.66 7.72
C ASP A 67 18.31 6.26 7.15
N THR A 68 17.31 5.69 6.48
CA THR A 68 17.40 4.35 5.88
C THR A 68 18.34 4.36 4.69
N ILE A 69 18.24 5.36 3.80
CA ILE A 69 19.16 5.56 2.68
C ILE A 69 20.61 5.72 3.15
N GLY A 70 20.83 6.49 4.22
CA GLY A 70 22.15 6.66 4.82
C GLY A 70 22.78 5.36 5.36
N ARG A 71 22.00 4.30 5.50
CA ARG A 71 22.46 2.97 5.97
C ARG A 71 22.67 1.95 4.85
N GLY A 72 22.18 2.22 3.63
CA GLY A 72 22.32 1.31 2.50
C GLY A 72 21.32 1.53 1.37
N GLU A 73 21.31 0.62 0.41
CA GLU A 73 20.43 0.69 -0.74
C GLU A 73 18.95 0.53 -0.31
N SER A 74 18.12 1.50 -0.68
CA SER A 74 16.71 1.55 -0.33
C SER A 74 15.76 1.54 -1.54
N PHE A 75 16.26 1.76 -2.75
CA PHE A 75 15.46 1.83 -3.97
C PHE A 75 15.86 0.72 -4.94
N PHE A 76 14.89 -0.08 -5.36
CA PHE A 76 15.13 -1.24 -6.22
C PHE A 76 14.22 -1.20 -7.44
N LYS A 77 14.80 -1.27 -8.63
CA LYS A 77 14.05 -1.55 -9.87
C LYS A 77 13.49 -2.96 -9.81
N LEU A 78 12.21 -3.11 -10.10
CA LEU A 78 11.54 -4.41 -10.04
C LEU A 78 11.75 -5.26 -11.29
N TRP A 79 11.93 -4.62 -12.43
CA TRP A 79 12.00 -5.27 -13.73
C TRP A 79 13.38 -5.15 -14.34
N SER A 80 13.83 -6.20 -14.99
CA SER A 80 15.12 -6.23 -15.70
C SER A 80 15.12 -5.29 -16.92
N GLU A 81 16.29 -4.85 -17.35
CA GLU A 81 16.44 -4.00 -18.55
C GLU A 81 15.83 -4.66 -19.80
N ASN A 82 15.93 -6.00 -19.93
CA ASN A 82 15.33 -6.75 -21.04
C ASN A 82 13.80 -6.71 -21.00
N GLU A 83 13.19 -6.72 -19.82
CA GLU A 83 11.74 -6.62 -19.66
C GLU A 83 11.25 -5.19 -19.87
N ILE A 84 12.02 -4.20 -19.42
CA ILE A 84 11.77 -2.77 -19.66
C ILE A 84 11.89 -2.45 -21.15
N ALA A 85 12.83 -3.06 -21.85
CA ALA A 85 12.96 -2.87 -23.30
C ALA A 85 11.73 -3.36 -24.08
N LYS A 86 11.07 -4.43 -23.59
CA LYS A 86 9.83 -4.98 -24.17
C LYS A 86 8.58 -4.17 -23.78
N ASP A 87 8.56 -3.63 -22.56
CA ASP A 87 7.47 -2.80 -22.02
C ASP A 87 8.05 -1.67 -21.17
N ARG A 88 8.21 -0.50 -21.78
CA ARG A 88 8.78 0.69 -21.12
C ARG A 88 8.00 1.15 -19.89
N SER A 89 6.72 0.77 -19.77
CA SER A 89 5.93 1.13 -18.58
C SER A 89 6.48 0.49 -17.30
N LYS A 90 7.15 -0.64 -17.40
CA LYS A 90 7.79 -1.34 -16.28
C LYS A 90 8.89 -0.53 -15.60
N ALA A 91 9.51 0.42 -16.29
CA ALA A 91 10.51 1.32 -15.70
C ALA A 91 9.92 2.23 -14.60
N THR A 92 8.61 2.39 -14.54
CA THR A 92 7.95 3.23 -13.52
C THR A 92 7.64 2.48 -12.23
N ALA A 93 7.77 1.17 -12.21
CA ALA A 93 7.55 0.35 -11.03
C ALA A 93 8.86 0.20 -10.23
N GLU A 94 8.80 0.48 -8.93
CA GLU A 94 9.95 0.50 -8.04
C GLU A 94 9.57 0.03 -6.63
N LEU A 95 10.53 -0.50 -5.90
CA LEU A 95 10.37 -0.91 -4.51
C LEU A 95 11.23 -0.02 -3.63
N ILE A 96 10.63 0.57 -2.59
CA ILE A 96 11.32 1.37 -1.58
C ILE A 96 11.39 0.55 -0.30
N ALA A 97 12.61 0.20 0.12
CA ALA A 97 12.85 -0.70 1.22
C ALA A 97 13.24 0.03 2.51
N PHE A 98 12.69 -0.44 3.61
CA PHE A 98 12.99 -0.05 4.98
C PHE A 98 13.41 -1.30 5.76
N PRO A 99 14.62 -1.84 5.49
CA PRO A 99 15.11 -3.04 6.14
C PRO A 99 15.51 -2.76 7.58
N LEU A 100 15.46 -3.80 8.42
CA LEU A 100 16.00 -3.78 9.78
C LEU A 100 17.42 -4.37 9.83
N LYS A 101 18.17 -4.03 10.88
CA LYS A 101 19.53 -4.59 11.11
C LYS A 101 19.51 -6.08 11.44
N LYS A 102 18.41 -6.57 12.02
CA LYS A 102 18.20 -7.98 12.37
C LYS A 102 17.25 -8.62 11.37
N LYS A 103 17.40 -9.93 11.11
CA LYS A 103 16.40 -10.70 10.36
C LYS A 103 15.02 -10.52 11.00
N SER A 104 14.06 -10.15 10.22
CA SER A 104 12.71 -9.81 10.67
C SER A 104 11.65 -10.26 9.68
N PRO A 105 10.42 -10.52 10.13
CA PRO A 105 9.28 -10.65 9.22
C PRO A 105 9.09 -9.34 8.46
N PHE A 106 8.33 -9.39 7.36
CA PHE A 106 8.13 -8.20 6.55
C PHE A 106 6.68 -7.94 6.16
N VAL A 107 6.39 -6.69 5.86
CA VAL A 107 5.13 -6.24 5.27
C VAL A 107 5.43 -5.44 4.00
N ILE A 108 4.77 -5.79 2.90
CA ILE A 108 4.75 -4.95 1.70
C ILE A 108 3.51 -4.05 1.72
N ILE A 109 3.73 -2.76 1.45
CA ILE A 109 2.74 -1.70 1.51
C ILE A 109 2.39 -1.25 0.10
N CYS A 110 1.11 -1.25 -0.23
CA CYS A 110 0.54 -0.73 -1.46
C CYS A 110 -0.24 0.56 -1.14
N PRO A 111 0.35 1.76 -1.28
CA PRO A 111 -0.34 3.00 -1.02
C PRO A 111 -1.49 3.24 -2.01
N GLY A 112 -2.45 4.09 -1.62
CA GLY A 112 -3.58 4.48 -2.45
C GLY A 112 -3.24 5.49 -3.55
N GLY A 113 -4.27 6.12 -4.11
CA GLY A 113 -4.15 7.12 -5.17
C GLY A 113 -4.97 6.79 -6.42
N ALA A 114 -6.04 6.00 -6.26
CA ALA A 114 -7.04 5.69 -7.31
C ALA A 114 -6.44 5.09 -8.60
N TYR A 115 -5.29 4.42 -8.54
CA TYR A 115 -4.51 4.00 -9.71
C TYR A 115 -4.09 5.15 -10.64
N MET A 116 -4.27 6.38 -10.20
CA MET A 116 -3.81 7.59 -10.87
C MET A 116 -2.42 8.01 -10.35
N SER A 117 -2.18 7.77 -9.07
CA SER A 117 -0.93 8.09 -8.37
C SER A 117 -0.63 7.01 -7.33
N VAL A 118 0.51 7.15 -6.65
CA VAL A 118 0.87 6.36 -5.48
C VAL A 118 1.21 7.32 -4.34
N ALA A 119 0.44 7.29 -3.25
CA ALA A 119 0.57 8.18 -2.10
C ALA A 119 1.68 7.72 -1.13
N SER A 120 2.88 7.45 -1.65
CA SER A 120 3.98 6.85 -0.87
C SER A 120 4.38 7.66 0.35
N ALA A 121 4.43 8.99 0.21
CA ALA A 121 4.85 9.87 1.29
C ALA A 121 3.78 10.01 2.40
N ILE A 122 2.52 9.79 2.07
CA ILE A 122 1.38 9.98 2.98
C ILE A 122 1.01 8.67 3.68
N GLU A 123 0.92 7.58 2.91
CA GLU A 123 0.45 6.27 3.41
C GLU A 123 1.59 5.25 3.54
N GLY A 124 2.65 5.40 2.73
CA GLY A 124 3.75 4.46 2.68
C GLY A 124 4.81 4.69 3.76
N PHE A 125 5.47 5.85 3.75
CA PHE A 125 6.64 6.12 4.60
C PHE A 125 6.31 6.20 6.09
N PRO A 126 5.23 6.90 6.54
CA PRO A 126 4.83 6.88 7.95
C PRO A 126 4.51 5.47 8.44
N THR A 127 3.78 4.70 7.63
CA THR A 127 3.45 3.30 7.93
C THR A 127 4.70 2.41 7.99
N ALA A 128 5.65 2.59 7.07
CA ALA A 128 6.92 1.85 7.07
C ALA A 128 7.74 2.15 8.34
N LYS A 129 7.78 3.44 8.75
CA LYS A 129 8.39 3.83 10.02
C LYS A 129 7.75 3.09 11.20
N ARG A 130 6.41 3.09 11.29
CA ARG A 130 5.72 2.41 12.39
C ARG A 130 5.93 0.91 12.38
N LEU A 131 5.90 0.26 11.22
CA LEU A 131 6.20 -1.17 11.09
C LEU A 131 7.63 -1.51 11.53
N ASN A 132 8.63 -0.66 11.20
CA ASN A 132 9.99 -0.83 11.67
C ASN A 132 10.09 -0.73 13.20
N GLU A 133 9.36 0.21 13.83
CA GLU A 133 9.27 0.32 15.29
C GLU A 133 8.66 -0.93 15.94
N LEU A 134 7.73 -1.58 15.25
CA LEU A 134 7.10 -2.84 15.66
C LEU A 134 7.93 -4.10 15.31
N GLY A 135 9.12 -3.92 14.73
CA GLY A 135 10.04 -5.04 14.44
C GLY A 135 9.82 -5.73 13.10
N TYR A 136 9.08 -5.12 12.18
CA TYR A 136 8.86 -5.61 10.82
C TYR A 136 9.68 -4.82 9.81
N ALA A 137 10.39 -5.49 8.91
CA ALA A 137 10.90 -4.84 7.71
C ALA A 137 9.71 -4.39 6.84
N ALA A 138 9.80 -3.20 6.27
CA ALA A 138 8.73 -2.65 5.47
C ALA A 138 9.21 -2.35 4.05
N PHE A 139 8.31 -2.54 3.07
CA PHE A 139 8.58 -2.29 1.67
C PHE A 139 7.42 -1.52 1.06
N VAL A 140 7.67 -0.33 0.53
CA VAL A 140 6.64 0.49 -0.12
C VAL A 140 6.71 0.28 -1.62
N LEU A 141 5.62 -0.20 -2.21
CA LEU A 141 5.54 -0.48 -3.63
C LEU A 141 5.05 0.74 -4.41
N LYS A 142 5.88 1.19 -5.33
CA LYS A 142 5.52 2.12 -6.38
C LYS A 142 5.10 1.29 -7.60
N TYR A 143 3.81 1.03 -7.73
CA TYR A 143 3.24 0.26 -8.84
C TYR A 143 2.87 1.15 -10.04
N ARG A 144 2.67 0.56 -11.21
CA ARG A 144 2.26 1.27 -12.42
C ARG A 144 0.91 1.95 -12.26
N VAL A 145 0.83 3.24 -12.62
CA VAL A 145 -0.34 4.11 -12.49
C VAL A 145 -0.71 4.81 -13.80
N LEU A 146 -1.77 5.59 -13.82
CA LEU A 146 -2.28 6.33 -14.98
C LEU A 146 -2.58 5.40 -16.17
N LYS A 147 -2.12 5.74 -17.37
CA LYS A 147 -2.30 4.93 -18.58
C LYS A 147 -1.70 3.52 -18.47
N HIS A 148 -0.79 3.32 -17.52
CA HIS A 148 -0.08 2.07 -17.27
C HIS A 148 -0.74 1.20 -16.18
N ALA A 149 -1.76 1.71 -15.48
CA ALA A 149 -2.47 1.01 -14.41
C ALA A 149 -3.42 -0.10 -14.88
N LYS A 150 -3.46 -0.39 -16.18
CA LYS A 150 -4.42 -1.38 -16.71
C LYS A 150 -4.19 -2.77 -16.15
N ALA A 151 -5.27 -3.39 -15.70
CA ALA A 151 -5.26 -4.76 -15.22
C ALA A 151 -4.62 -5.71 -16.26
N PRO A 152 -3.71 -6.60 -15.87
CA PRO A 152 -3.26 -6.91 -14.51
C PRO A 152 -2.01 -6.13 -14.03
N ASN A 153 -1.51 -5.13 -14.75
CA ASN A 153 -0.19 -4.53 -14.57
C ASN A 153 0.20 -4.21 -13.11
N PRO A 154 -0.64 -3.55 -12.26
CA PRO A 154 -0.27 -3.31 -10.86
C PRO A 154 -0.12 -4.60 -10.06
N VAL A 155 -0.91 -5.65 -10.38
CA VAL A 155 -0.81 -6.95 -9.70
C VAL A 155 0.47 -7.67 -10.12
N ASP A 156 0.88 -7.56 -11.39
CA ASP A 156 2.17 -8.07 -11.88
C ASP A 156 3.33 -7.40 -11.12
N ASP A 157 3.24 -6.07 -10.89
CA ASP A 157 4.27 -5.31 -10.16
C ASP A 157 4.35 -5.77 -8.69
N LEU A 158 3.20 -5.99 -8.03
CA LEU A 158 3.17 -6.50 -6.66
C LEU A 158 3.73 -7.92 -6.56
N ALA A 159 3.38 -8.79 -7.49
CA ALA A 159 3.93 -10.14 -7.55
C ALA A 159 5.45 -10.13 -7.78
N GLN A 160 5.93 -9.26 -8.67
CA GLN A 160 7.36 -9.11 -8.93
C GLN A 160 8.10 -8.54 -7.72
N ALA A 161 7.50 -7.59 -6.99
CA ALA A 161 8.07 -7.05 -5.76
C ALA A 161 8.24 -8.14 -4.69
N ILE A 162 7.21 -8.95 -4.46
CA ILE A 162 7.27 -10.05 -3.48
C ILE A 162 8.31 -11.08 -3.91
N ARG A 163 8.37 -11.45 -5.20
CA ARG A 163 9.41 -12.35 -5.72
C ARG A 163 10.81 -11.79 -5.50
N PHE A 164 11.00 -10.49 -5.74
CA PHE A 164 12.26 -9.81 -5.50
C PHE A 164 12.65 -9.83 -4.02
N ILE A 165 11.73 -9.50 -3.11
CA ILE A 165 11.97 -9.49 -1.66
C ILE A 165 12.37 -10.88 -1.18
N ILE A 166 11.59 -11.91 -1.52
CA ILE A 166 11.86 -13.30 -1.11
C ILE A 166 13.18 -13.80 -1.70
N GLY A 167 13.44 -13.51 -2.98
CA GLY A 167 14.68 -13.90 -3.67
C GLY A 167 15.94 -13.21 -3.14
N ASN A 168 15.79 -12.09 -2.41
CA ASN A 168 16.87 -11.34 -1.78
C ASN A 168 16.82 -11.37 -0.25
N ALA A 169 16.20 -12.38 0.34
CA ALA A 169 15.92 -12.46 1.78
C ALA A 169 17.16 -12.23 2.66
N GLU A 170 18.30 -12.83 2.32
CA GLU A 170 19.56 -12.65 3.07
C GLU A 170 20.08 -11.21 2.96
N LYS A 171 20.10 -10.63 1.75
CA LYS A 171 20.57 -9.25 1.53
C LYS A 171 19.67 -8.23 2.25
N LEU A 172 18.37 -8.50 2.34
CA LEU A 172 17.37 -7.61 2.93
C LEU A 172 17.12 -7.88 4.42
N ASN A 173 17.82 -8.86 5.02
CA ASN A 173 17.63 -9.29 6.41
C ASN A 173 16.17 -9.62 6.75
N ILE A 174 15.47 -10.35 5.89
CA ILE A 174 14.07 -10.73 6.11
C ILE A 174 13.89 -12.23 6.33
N LEU A 175 12.82 -12.57 7.05
CA LEU A 175 12.26 -13.92 7.15
C LEU A 175 11.19 -14.05 6.07
N PRO A 176 11.37 -14.88 5.03
CA PRO A 176 10.46 -14.93 3.89
C PRO A 176 9.12 -15.60 4.18
N GLU A 177 9.00 -16.27 5.32
CA GLU A 177 7.79 -16.97 5.74
C GLU A 177 6.78 -16.01 6.38
N SER A 178 5.51 -16.21 6.13
CA SER A 178 4.39 -15.49 6.78
C SER A 178 4.47 -13.97 6.68
N TYR A 179 4.70 -13.45 5.48
CA TYR A 179 4.71 -12.00 5.23
C TYR A 179 3.30 -11.40 5.20
N GLY A 180 3.21 -10.10 5.51
CA GLY A 180 1.99 -9.32 5.39
C GLY A 180 1.92 -8.55 4.07
N VAL A 181 0.71 -8.37 3.53
CA VAL A 181 0.42 -7.45 2.42
C VAL A 181 -0.56 -6.41 2.91
N MET A 182 -0.12 -5.15 2.94
CA MET A 182 -0.93 -4.02 3.39
C MET A 182 -1.30 -3.12 2.21
N GLY A 183 -2.54 -2.65 2.18
CA GLY A 183 -2.97 -1.75 1.13
C GLY A 183 -3.99 -0.71 1.58
N PHE A 184 -3.92 0.47 0.97
CA PHE A 184 -4.74 1.64 1.27
C PHE A 184 -5.60 2.00 0.05
N SER A 185 -6.90 2.26 0.24
CA SER A 185 -7.77 2.75 -0.85
C SER A 185 -7.68 1.87 -2.12
N ALA A 186 -7.26 2.43 -3.25
CA ALA A 186 -6.99 1.67 -4.48
C ALA A 186 -5.82 0.67 -4.33
N GLY A 187 -4.80 0.99 -3.51
CA GLY A 187 -3.76 0.04 -3.11
C GLY A 187 -4.31 -1.10 -2.24
N GLY A 188 -5.41 -0.84 -1.51
CA GLY A 188 -6.20 -1.86 -0.82
C GLY A 188 -6.82 -2.86 -1.79
N HIS A 189 -7.34 -2.39 -2.93
CA HIS A 189 -7.82 -3.27 -4.00
C HIS A 189 -6.67 -4.10 -4.59
N LEU A 190 -5.53 -3.48 -4.86
CA LEU A 190 -4.34 -4.16 -5.35
C LEU A 190 -3.89 -5.27 -4.40
N ALA A 191 -3.75 -4.94 -3.11
CA ALA A 191 -3.41 -5.90 -2.06
C ALA A 191 -4.46 -7.01 -1.99
N ALA A 192 -5.74 -6.66 -1.94
CA ALA A 192 -6.82 -7.63 -1.85
C ALA A 192 -6.88 -8.58 -3.06
N CYS A 193 -6.64 -8.10 -4.29
CA CYS A 193 -6.49 -8.95 -5.47
C CYS A 193 -5.38 -9.98 -5.28
N PHE A 194 -4.26 -9.56 -4.71
CA PHE A 194 -3.12 -10.45 -4.49
C PHE A 194 -3.42 -11.56 -3.47
N GLY A 195 -4.28 -11.31 -2.49
CA GLY A 195 -4.74 -12.32 -1.53
C GLY A 195 -5.56 -13.46 -2.14
N THR A 196 -6.04 -13.33 -3.38
CA THR A 196 -6.82 -14.38 -4.05
C THR A 196 -5.92 -15.39 -4.78
N GLU A 197 -6.35 -16.63 -4.86
CA GLU A 197 -5.67 -17.67 -5.65
C GLU A 197 -5.70 -17.33 -7.15
N ARG A 198 -6.87 -16.91 -7.65
CA ARG A 198 -7.11 -16.70 -9.07
C ARG A 198 -6.41 -15.47 -9.66
N LEU A 199 -6.32 -14.38 -8.91
CA LEU A 199 -5.76 -13.11 -9.38
C LEU A 199 -4.37 -12.83 -8.81
N GLY A 200 -4.01 -13.48 -7.69
CA GLY A 200 -2.87 -13.13 -6.88
C GLY A 200 -1.89 -14.28 -6.65
N TYR A 201 -1.56 -14.53 -5.39
CA TYR A 201 -0.41 -15.32 -4.97
C TYR A 201 -0.25 -16.65 -5.71
N ALA A 202 -1.30 -17.46 -5.83
CA ALA A 202 -1.21 -18.77 -6.46
C ALA A 202 -1.01 -18.66 -7.98
N ARG A 203 -1.67 -17.69 -8.63
CA ARG A 203 -1.48 -17.41 -10.06
C ARG A 203 -0.01 -17.14 -10.42
N TYR A 204 0.72 -16.46 -9.51
CA TYR A 204 2.12 -16.09 -9.71
C TYR A 204 3.12 -17.10 -9.13
N GLY A 205 2.63 -18.23 -8.60
CA GLY A 205 3.48 -19.25 -7.97
C GLY A 205 4.23 -18.72 -6.74
N LEU A 206 3.61 -17.83 -5.98
CA LEU A 206 4.17 -17.23 -4.77
C LEU A 206 3.52 -17.83 -3.53
N PRO A 207 4.21 -17.84 -2.38
CA PRO A 207 3.62 -18.28 -1.12
C PRO A 207 2.38 -17.46 -0.77
N LYS A 208 1.40 -18.10 -0.12
CA LYS A 208 0.24 -17.40 0.44
C LYS A 208 0.71 -16.38 1.49
N PRO A 209 0.23 -15.11 1.45
CA PRO A 209 0.47 -14.16 2.53
C PRO A 209 -0.05 -14.71 3.87
N GLY A 210 0.68 -14.45 4.95
CA GLY A 210 0.23 -14.79 6.30
C GLY A 210 -0.92 -13.91 6.78
N CYS A 211 -1.03 -12.67 6.26
CA CYS A 211 -2.12 -11.75 6.59
C CYS A 211 -2.30 -10.68 5.51
N MET A 212 -3.55 -10.30 5.26
CA MET A 212 -3.92 -9.11 4.50
C MET A 212 -4.32 -7.99 5.45
N ILE A 213 -3.85 -6.76 5.21
CA ILE A 213 -4.18 -5.58 6.01
C ILE A 213 -4.73 -4.51 5.07
N LEU A 214 -6.01 -4.22 5.18
CA LEU A 214 -6.75 -3.40 4.21
C LEU A 214 -7.31 -2.16 4.90
N ALA A 215 -6.77 -0.99 4.58
CA ALA A 215 -7.18 0.30 5.10
C ALA A 215 -8.12 0.98 4.09
N TYR A 216 -9.39 1.23 4.48
CA TYR A 216 -10.42 1.87 3.64
C TYR A 216 -10.38 1.43 2.16
N PRO A 217 -10.38 0.11 1.91
CA PRO A 217 -10.02 -0.42 0.60
C PRO A 217 -11.13 -0.23 -0.44
N VAL A 218 -10.76 -0.02 -1.69
CA VAL A 218 -11.61 -0.40 -2.81
C VAL A 218 -11.59 -1.93 -2.88
N ILE A 219 -12.76 -2.56 -3.09
CA ILE A 219 -12.90 -4.03 -3.15
C ILE A 219 -13.68 -4.43 -4.41
N THR A 220 -14.88 -3.89 -4.56
CA THR A 220 -15.73 -4.22 -5.71
C THR A 220 -15.44 -3.31 -6.91
N MET A 221 -15.51 -3.88 -8.12
CA MET A 221 -15.57 -3.14 -9.37
C MET A 221 -17.00 -3.03 -9.91
N GLY A 222 -18.02 -3.41 -9.09
CA GLY A 222 -19.43 -3.37 -9.41
C GLY A 222 -20.13 -2.06 -9.01
N LYS A 223 -21.38 -2.17 -8.55
CA LYS A 223 -22.28 -1.03 -8.24
C LYS A 223 -21.69 -0.03 -7.23
N HIS A 224 -21.05 -0.51 -6.18
CA HIS A 224 -20.51 0.30 -5.07
C HIS A 224 -19.05 0.68 -5.26
N THR A 225 -18.51 0.55 -6.46
CA THR A 225 -17.10 0.83 -6.74
C THR A 225 -16.73 2.29 -6.59
N HIS A 226 -15.48 2.58 -6.26
CA HIS A 226 -14.89 3.89 -6.49
C HIS A 226 -14.61 4.08 -8.00
N ARG A 227 -15.43 4.88 -8.67
CA ARG A 227 -15.46 5.01 -10.15
C ARG A 227 -14.12 5.38 -10.77
N LEU A 228 -13.35 6.27 -10.12
CA LEU A 228 -12.05 6.68 -10.63
C LEU A 228 -11.06 5.51 -10.61
N SER A 229 -10.99 4.74 -9.52
CA SER A 229 -10.16 3.53 -9.43
C SER A 229 -10.57 2.50 -10.50
N GLN A 230 -11.86 2.25 -10.66
CA GLN A 230 -12.39 1.33 -11.66
C GLN A 230 -11.95 1.73 -13.07
N SER A 231 -12.16 3.00 -13.45
CA SER A 231 -11.85 3.48 -14.80
C SER A 231 -10.35 3.52 -15.10
N ASN A 232 -9.51 3.80 -14.10
CA ASN A 232 -8.06 3.76 -14.26
C ASN A 232 -7.56 2.33 -14.39
N PHE A 233 -8.05 1.41 -13.57
CA PHE A 233 -7.61 0.02 -13.55
C PHE A 233 -8.18 -0.82 -14.72
N LEU A 234 -9.46 -0.71 -15.02
CA LEU A 234 -10.09 -1.48 -16.10
C LEU A 234 -10.08 -0.75 -17.46
N GLY A 235 -9.86 0.56 -17.46
CA GLY A 235 -10.13 1.41 -18.62
C GLY A 235 -11.62 1.70 -18.78
N ARG A 236 -11.97 2.78 -19.50
CA ARG A 236 -13.38 3.17 -19.69
C ARG A 236 -14.25 2.06 -20.29
N LYS A 237 -13.74 1.35 -21.31
CA LYS A 237 -14.45 0.22 -21.92
C LYS A 237 -14.54 -0.99 -20.97
N GLY A 238 -13.47 -1.29 -20.23
CA GLY A 238 -13.45 -2.38 -19.26
C GLY A 238 -14.36 -2.13 -18.05
N ALA A 239 -14.48 -0.87 -17.61
CA ALA A 239 -15.38 -0.46 -16.54
C ALA A 239 -16.88 -0.70 -16.87
N SER A 240 -17.23 -0.78 -18.16
CA SER A 240 -18.58 -1.10 -18.63
C SER A 240 -18.74 -2.57 -19.02
N ASN A 241 -17.70 -3.39 -18.89
CA ASN A 241 -17.74 -4.82 -19.20
C ASN A 241 -18.09 -5.62 -17.94
N PRO A 242 -19.26 -6.31 -17.88
CA PRO A 242 -19.66 -7.09 -16.70
C PRO A 242 -18.69 -8.19 -16.31
N GLU A 243 -18.09 -8.90 -17.28
CA GLU A 243 -17.13 -9.98 -17.00
C GLU A 243 -15.86 -9.44 -16.34
N LEU A 244 -15.35 -8.29 -16.81
CA LEU A 244 -14.16 -7.66 -16.21
C LEU A 244 -14.47 -7.08 -14.84
N THR A 245 -15.61 -6.43 -14.65
CA THR A 245 -16.01 -5.93 -13.34
C THR A 245 -16.23 -7.05 -12.35
N GLU A 246 -16.83 -8.17 -12.76
CA GLU A 246 -16.98 -9.35 -11.92
C GLU A 246 -15.64 -10.00 -11.58
N ARG A 247 -14.79 -10.20 -12.58
CA ARG A 247 -13.46 -10.80 -12.41
C ARG A 247 -12.60 -10.04 -11.42
N TRP A 248 -12.65 -8.71 -11.42
CA TRP A 248 -11.81 -7.86 -10.59
C TRP A 248 -12.52 -7.33 -9.33
N SER A 249 -13.73 -7.79 -9.04
CA SER A 249 -14.41 -7.61 -7.76
C SER A 249 -13.90 -8.67 -6.80
N VAL A 250 -13.09 -8.27 -5.82
CA VAL A 250 -12.31 -9.19 -4.98
C VAL A 250 -13.20 -10.07 -4.11
N GLU A 251 -14.30 -9.53 -3.62
CA GLU A 251 -15.29 -10.25 -2.81
C GLU A 251 -15.88 -11.47 -3.53
N LYS A 252 -15.84 -11.45 -4.86
CA LYS A 252 -16.30 -12.56 -5.71
C LYS A 252 -15.22 -13.59 -6.00
N GLN A 253 -13.96 -13.26 -5.72
CA GLN A 253 -12.80 -14.11 -5.98
C GLN A 253 -12.22 -14.74 -4.70
N ALA A 254 -12.67 -14.30 -3.53
CA ALA A 254 -12.25 -14.88 -2.26
C ALA A 254 -12.73 -16.33 -2.13
N THR A 255 -11.85 -17.20 -1.64
CA THR A 255 -12.12 -18.61 -1.33
C THR A 255 -11.80 -18.86 0.15
N GLU A 256 -12.01 -20.08 0.64
CA GLU A 256 -11.57 -20.53 1.97
C GLU A 256 -10.05 -20.45 2.16
N ASN A 257 -9.29 -20.39 1.06
CA ASN A 257 -7.83 -20.25 1.08
C ASN A 257 -7.37 -18.78 1.12
N TYR A 258 -8.29 -17.81 1.16
CA TYR A 258 -7.92 -16.40 1.30
C TYR A 258 -7.20 -16.18 2.65
N PRO A 259 -6.14 -15.34 2.72
CA PRO A 259 -5.42 -15.13 3.97
C PRO A 259 -6.28 -14.49 5.05
N PRO A 260 -5.99 -14.71 6.35
CA PRO A 260 -6.57 -13.92 7.44
C PRO A 260 -6.45 -12.42 7.17
N THR A 261 -7.49 -11.65 7.48
CA THR A 261 -7.58 -10.26 7.02
C THR A 261 -7.99 -9.30 8.11
N PHE A 262 -7.21 -8.23 8.28
CA PHE A 262 -7.59 -7.05 9.05
C PHE A 262 -8.12 -5.98 8.11
N ILE A 263 -9.31 -5.43 8.37
CA ILE A 263 -9.94 -4.37 7.56
C ILE A 263 -10.37 -3.23 8.46
N TRP A 264 -10.18 -1.98 8.04
CA TRP A 264 -10.84 -0.84 8.66
C TRP A 264 -11.30 0.20 7.64
N GLN A 265 -12.35 0.96 8.00
CA GLN A 265 -12.88 2.04 7.17
C GLN A 265 -13.75 3.00 8.00
N CYS A 266 -13.84 4.27 7.60
CA CYS A 266 -14.83 5.19 8.14
C CYS A 266 -16.23 4.83 7.63
N ASP A 267 -17.25 4.93 8.49
CA ASP A 267 -18.62 4.45 8.23
C ASP A 267 -19.37 5.29 7.18
N ARG A 268 -18.96 6.56 7.01
CA ARG A 268 -19.53 7.51 6.02
C ARG A 268 -18.49 7.98 5.02
N ASP A 269 -17.47 7.16 4.75
CA ASP A 269 -16.41 7.45 3.78
C ASP A 269 -16.97 8.09 2.52
N SER A 270 -16.54 9.33 2.23
CA SER A 270 -17.06 10.17 1.14
C SER A 270 -16.54 9.79 -0.26
N ALA A 271 -15.49 8.98 -0.36
CA ALA A 271 -14.88 8.59 -1.64
C ALA A 271 -15.12 7.12 -1.99
N VAL A 272 -14.87 6.21 -1.04
CA VAL A 272 -15.08 4.77 -1.22
C VAL A 272 -16.26 4.34 -0.35
N PRO A 273 -17.41 3.95 -0.94
CA PRO A 273 -18.56 3.49 -0.15
C PRO A 273 -18.17 2.35 0.79
N ILE A 274 -18.62 2.41 2.05
CA ILE A 274 -18.35 1.40 3.08
C ILE A 274 -18.78 -0.01 2.67
N ASP A 275 -19.69 -0.11 1.70
CA ASP A 275 -20.09 -1.38 1.08
C ASP A 275 -18.88 -2.18 0.57
N ASN A 276 -17.77 -1.53 0.17
CA ASN A 276 -16.55 -2.23 -0.23
C ASN A 276 -16.02 -3.12 0.90
N SER A 277 -15.79 -2.56 2.07
CA SER A 277 -15.33 -3.33 3.23
C SER A 277 -16.38 -4.36 3.67
N ARG A 278 -17.66 -4.00 3.74
CA ARG A 278 -18.75 -4.92 4.13
C ARG A 278 -18.88 -6.11 3.21
N LEU A 279 -18.77 -5.91 1.89
CA LEU A 279 -18.80 -7.00 0.90
C LEU A 279 -17.62 -7.96 1.10
N MET A 280 -16.42 -7.42 1.37
CA MET A 280 -15.26 -8.26 1.64
C MET A 280 -15.40 -9.04 2.94
N VAL A 281 -15.79 -8.38 4.03
CA VAL A 281 -16.03 -9.03 5.32
C VAL A 281 -17.04 -10.16 5.18
N HIS A 282 -18.20 -9.90 4.56
CA HIS A 282 -19.22 -10.91 4.32
C HIS A 282 -18.68 -12.09 3.49
N ALA A 283 -17.89 -11.80 2.45
CA ALA A 283 -17.29 -12.85 1.62
C ALA A 283 -16.31 -13.73 2.40
N LEU A 284 -15.53 -13.16 3.32
CA LEU A 284 -14.57 -13.87 4.16
C LEU A 284 -15.27 -14.70 5.24
N GLU A 285 -16.24 -14.11 5.94
CA GLU A 285 -17.03 -14.80 7.00
C GLU A 285 -17.78 -16.01 6.43
N THR A 286 -18.41 -15.85 5.26
CA THR A 286 -19.13 -16.95 4.58
C THR A 286 -18.21 -18.11 4.22
N ARG A 287 -16.91 -17.87 4.07
CA ARG A 287 -15.86 -18.84 3.76
C ARG A 287 -15.04 -19.27 4.97
N HIS A 288 -15.47 -18.89 6.17
CA HIS A 288 -14.80 -19.19 7.44
C HIS A 288 -13.34 -18.70 7.51
N VAL A 289 -12.99 -17.64 6.74
CA VAL A 289 -11.69 -16.98 6.81
C VAL A 289 -11.70 -16.01 7.98
N GLN A 290 -10.64 -16.04 8.79
CA GLN A 290 -10.49 -15.12 9.92
C GLN A 290 -10.45 -13.68 9.46
N VAL A 291 -11.36 -12.84 9.96
CA VAL A 291 -11.42 -11.41 9.64
C VAL A 291 -11.62 -10.59 10.91
N ARG A 292 -10.86 -9.50 11.01
CA ARG A 292 -11.09 -8.45 12.01
C ARG A 292 -11.48 -7.17 11.27
N TYR A 293 -12.66 -6.65 11.58
CA TYR A 293 -13.22 -5.46 10.97
C TYR A 293 -13.43 -4.35 11.99
N GLU A 294 -12.89 -3.17 11.72
CA GLU A 294 -13.05 -1.98 12.55
C GLU A 294 -13.69 -0.84 11.73
N THR A 295 -14.61 -0.11 12.35
CA THR A 295 -15.24 1.07 11.73
C THR A 295 -15.14 2.27 12.64
N PHE A 296 -15.03 3.47 12.05
CA PHE A 296 -14.92 4.72 12.76
C PHE A 296 -15.97 5.71 12.24
N ASN A 297 -16.62 6.43 13.17
CA ASN A 297 -17.66 7.40 12.80
C ASN A 297 -17.03 8.67 12.20
N SER A 298 -16.90 8.71 10.88
CA SER A 298 -16.35 9.83 10.12
C SER A 298 -16.75 9.75 8.65
N ASP A 299 -16.74 10.88 7.94
CA ASP A 299 -16.92 11.02 6.51
C ASP A 299 -15.60 11.12 5.73
N VAL A 300 -14.46 11.12 6.41
CA VAL A 300 -13.14 11.15 5.82
C VAL A 300 -12.84 9.82 5.12
N HIS A 301 -12.29 9.88 3.90
CA HIS A 301 -11.92 8.67 3.16
C HIS A 301 -10.81 7.86 3.84
N GLY A 302 -9.84 8.54 4.47
CA GLY A 302 -8.75 7.81 5.13
C GLY A 302 -7.73 8.72 5.77
N TRP A 303 -7.12 8.23 6.85
CA TRP A 303 -6.19 8.99 7.69
C TRP A 303 -4.72 8.52 7.58
N GLY A 304 -4.40 7.65 6.61
CA GLY A 304 -3.05 7.09 6.53
C GLY A 304 -2.67 6.33 7.80
N SER A 305 -1.59 6.76 8.46
CA SER A 305 -1.15 6.22 9.76
C SER A 305 -2.06 6.57 10.94
N ALA A 306 -2.95 7.57 10.76
CA ALA A 306 -4.08 7.92 11.61
C ALA A 306 -3.77 8.53 13.00
N GLU A 307 -2.57 9.03 13.25
CA GLU A 307 -2.22 9.69 14.51
C GLU A 307 -3.11 10.90 14.78
N GLY A 308 -3.62 11.01 16.01
CA GLY A 308 -4.53 12.08 16.43
C GLY A 308 -5.97 11.89 15.95
N THR A 309 -6.34 10.74 15.39
CA THR A 309 -7.70 10.44 14.92
C THR A 309 -8.37 9.30 15.70
N ALA A 310 -9.65 9.04 15.42
CA ALA A 310 -10.36 7.92 16.03
C ALA A 310 -9.78 6.55 15.68
N ALA A 311 -9.02 6.44 14.58
CA ALA A 311 -8.36 5.19 14.15
C ALA A 311 -6.93 5.05 14.68
N GLU A 312 -6.42 5.98 15.50
CA GLU A 312 -5.07 5.93 16.05
C GLU A 312 -4.72 4.54 16.60
N GLY A 313 -3.50 4.07 16.32
CA GLY A 313 -3.02 2.75 16.72
C GLY A 313 -3.55 1.59 15.88
N TRP A 314 -4.25 1.84 14.76
CA TRP A 314 -4.76 0.75 13.90
C TRP A 314 -3.65 -0.11 13.31
N ILE A 315 -2.45 0.46 13.04
CA ILE A 315 -1.30 -0.30 12.53
C ILE A 315 -0.86 -1.32 13.59
N ASP A 316 -0.77 -0.90 14.85
CA ASP A 316 -0.40 -1.78 15.99
C ASP A 316 -1.41 -2.92 16.13
N ARG A 317 -2.72 -2.60 16.07
CA ARG A 317 -3.78 -3.61 16.16
C ARG A 317 -3.76 -4.57 14.96
N SER A 318 -3.41 -4.10 13.78
CA SER A 318 -3.28 -4.96 12.58
C SER A 318 -2.09 -5.90 12.68
N VAL A 319 -0.96 -5.42 13.21
CA VAL A 319 0.23 -6.24 13.46
C VAL A 319 -0.06 -7.28 14.55
N ALA A 320 -0.69 -6.89 15.65
CA ALA A 320 -1.10 -7.83 16.72
C ALA A 320 -2.03 -8.93 16.17
N PHE A 321 -2.99 -8.57 15.30
CA PHE A 321 -3.83 -9.55 14.62
C PHE A 321 -2.99 -10.50 13.74
N MET A 322 -2.05 -9.98 12.95
CA MET A 322 -1.17 -10.80 12.11
C MET A 322 -0.30 -11.74 12.93
N GLU A 323 0.23 -11.30 14.08
CA GLU A 323 1.04 -12.14 14.99
C GLU A 323 0.21 -13.28 15.60
N MET A 324 -1.03 -12.99 16.01
CA MET A 324 -1.96 -14.00 16.50
C MET A 324 -2.20 -15.10 15.45
N GLN A 325 -2.37 -14.74 14.16
CA GLN A 325 -2.55 -15.74 13.10
C GLN A 325 -1.30 -16.60 12.90
N ARG A 326 -0.10 -16.00 12.98
CA ARG A 326 1.17 -16.76 12.88
C ARG A 326 1.35 -17.78 14.00
N THR A 327 0.88 -17.48 15.20
CA THR A 327 0.92 -18.40 16.34
C THR A 327 -0.02 -19.58 16.12
N ILE A 328 -1.24 -19.32 15.64
CA ILE A 328 -2.23 -20.34 15.30
C ILE A 328 -1.68 -21.29 14.23
N ASP A 329 -1.08 -20.77 13.16
CA ASP A 329 -0.53 -21.57 12.06
C ASP A 329 0.64 -22.46 12.51
N LYS A 330 1.36 -22.10 13.56
CA LYS A 330 2.46 -22.90 14.14
C LYS A 330 1.98 -23.93 15.17
N GLY A 331 0.69 -23.90 15.57
CA GLY A 331 0.14 -24.79 16.59
C GLY A 331 0.64 -24.50 18.01
N GLU A 332 1.04 -23.27 18.28
CA GLU A 332 1.49 -22.78 19.60
C GLU A 332 0.32 -22.19 20.40
#